data_8154f28e35c2b1f51101236b28f489a5
#
_entry.id   8154f28e35c2b1f51101236b28f489a5
#
_cell.length_a   1.000
_cell.length_b   1.000
_cell.length_c   1.000
_cell.angle_alpha   90.00
_cell.angle_beta   90.00
_cell.angle_gamma   90.00
#
_symmetry.space_group_name_H-M   'P 1'
#
loop_
_entity.id
_entity.type
_entity.pdbx_description
1 polymer ?
#
loop_
_entity_poly.entity_id
_entity_poly.type
_entity_poly.pdbx_seq_one_letter_code
_entity_poly.pdbx_strand_id
1 'polypeptide(L)'
;MKNSIIILILFVLVSCKSFPVVPLKTMNLKDLHTEQKDVQTALLFTPSENKVMSLQINKDKQLSEHITKVPALLICVTGSGSYGDESGRKISLKPGDYVKIEPNIKHWVDAYENSNFLLVK
;
A
#
# COMPACT_ATOMS: atom_id res chain seq x y z
N MET A 1 -24.15 37.44 55.74
CA MET A 1 -24.60 36.40 54.79
C MET A 1 -23.60 36.30 53.68
N LYS A 2 -22.79 35.25 53.63
CA LYS A 2 -21.81 34.99 52.58
C LYS A 2 -22.46 34.04 51.56
N ASN A 3 -22.77 34.54 50.36
CA ASN A 3 -23.21 33.69 49.25
C ASN A 3 -21.97 33.07 48.60
N SER A 4 -21.77 31.77 48.86
CA SER A 4 -20.78 30.98 48.12
C SER A 4 -21.41 30.54 46.79
N ILE A 5 -20.94 31.12 45.71
CA ILE A 5 -21.27 30.67 44.37
C ILE A 5 -20.32 29.52 44.03
N ILE A 6 -20.87 28.29 44.02
CA ILE A 6 -20.14 27.11 43.59
C ILE A 6 -20.21 27.10 42.05
N ILE A 7 -19.08 27.43 41.41
CA ILE A 7 -18.94 27.29 39.96
C ILE A 7 -18.64 25.81 39.69
N LEU A 8 -19.64 25.11 39.17
CA LEU A 8 -19.51 23.75 38.69
C LEU A 8 -18.82 23.77 37.34
N ILE A 9 -17.52 23.52 37.31
CA ILE A 9 -16.79 23.37 36.05
C ILE A 9 -17.10 22.01 35.48
N LEU A 10 -17.95 22.01 34.42
CA LEU A 10 -18.26 20.80 33.65
C LEU A 10 -17.07 20.46 32.74
N PHE A 11 -16.26 19.49 33.15
CA PHE A 11 -15.22 18.92 32.28
C PHE A 11 -15.91 18.08 31.20
N VAL A 12 -16.00 18.63 29.99
CA VAL A 12 -16.40 17.85 28.80
C VAL A 12 -15.17 17.02 28.39
N LEU A 13 -15.16 15.74 28.74
CA LEU A 13 -14.19 14.79 28.24
C LEU A 13 -14.54 14.52 26.76
N VAL A 14 -13.80 15.19 25.86
CA VAL A 14 -13.83 14.83 24.44
C VAL A 14 -13.09 13.50 24.30
N SER A 15 -13.86 12.41 24.26
CA SER A 15 -13.35 11.09 23.94
C SER A 15 -12.99 11.06 22.46
N CYS A 16 -11.72 11.20 22.11
CA CYS A 16 -11.21 10.88 20.78
C CYS A 16 -11.39 9.36 20.58
N LYS A 17 -12.44 8.98 19.86
CA LYS A 17 -12.55 7.60 19.35
C LYS A 17 -11.55 7.46 18.22
N SER A 18 -10.39 6.86 18.51
CA SER A 18 -9.48 6.39 17.48
C SER A 18 -10.17 5.21 16.78
N PHE A 19 -10.52 5.39 15.51
CA PHE A 19 -10.96 4.27 14.68
C PHE A 19 -9.77 3.33 14.49
N PRO A 20 -9.94 1.99 14.67
CA PRO A 20 -8.87 1.06 14.38
C PRO A 20 -8.52 1.19 12.90
N VAL A 21 -7.27 1.57 12.63
CA VAL A 21 -6.73 1.51 11.27
C VAL A 21 -6.64 0.02 10.94
N VAL A 22 -7.57 -0.48 10.12
CA VAL A 22 -7.49 -1.84 9.59
C VAL A 22 -6.31 -1.84 8.62
N PRO A 23 -5.22 -2.57 8.88
CA PRO A 23 -4.12 -2.63 7.95
C PRO A 23 -4.63 -3.20 6.64
N LEU A 24 -4.36 -2.51 5.53
CA LEU A 24 -4.67 -3.02 4.20
C LEU A 24 -3.95 -4.36 4.02
N LYS A 25 -4.72 -5.40 3.73
CA LYS A 25 -4.16 -6.74 3.53
C LYS A 25 -3.22 -6.71 2.32
N THR A 26 -1.97 -7.06 2.55
CA THR A 26 -0.99 -7.25 1.48
C THR A 26 -1.43 -8.42 0.60
N MET A 27 -1.43 -8.21 -0.71
CA MET A 27 -1.71 -9.25 -1.69
C MET A 27 -0.41 -9.98 -2.04
N ASN A 28 -0.41 -11.30 -1.98
CA ASN A 28 0.74 -12.12 -2.33
C ASN A 28 0.34 -13.20 -3.33
N LEU A 29 1.22 -13.52 -4.27
CA LEU A 29 0.97 -14.50 -5.33
C LEU A 29 0.63 -15.88 -4.77
N LYS A 30 1.27 -16.29 -3.66
CA LYS A 30 0.99 -17.59 -3.02
C LYS A 30 -0.44 -17.71 -2.50
N ASP A 31 -1.11 -16.58 -2.20
CA ASP A 31 -2.45 -16.56 -1.63
C ASP A 31 -3.55 -16.64 -2.73
N LEU A 32 -3.17 -16.61 -4.01
CA LEU A 32 -4.09 -16.71 -5.14
C LEU A 32 -4.60 -18.15 -5.40
N HIS A 33 -3.85 -19.15 -4.96
CA HIS A 33 -4.10 -20.54 -5.28
C HIS A 33 -4.58 -21.29 -4.04
N THR A 34 -5.90 -21.39 -3.89
CA THR A 34 -6.54 -21.95 -2.68
C THR A 34 -7.10 -23.36 -2.88
N GLU A 35 -7.13 -23.86 -4.12
CA GLU A 35 -7.59 -25.21 -4.43
C GLU A 35 -6.44 -26.21 -4.29
N GLN A 36 -6.80 -27.46 -3.97
CA GLN A 36 -5.83 -28.57 -3.92
C GLN A 36 -5.66 -29.19 -5.31
N LYS A 37 -4.93 -28.50 -6.18
CA LYS A 37 -4.59 -28.96 -7.53
C LYS A 37 -3.08 -28.81 -7.74
N ASP A 38 -2.48 -29.71 -8.51
CA ASP A 38 -1.05 -29.67 -8.81
C ASP A 38 -0.67 -28.47 -9.68
N VAL A 39 -1.59 -28.01 -10.52
CA VAL A 39 -1.40 -26.84 -11.38
C VAL A 39 -2.63 -25.93 -11.29
N GLN A 40 -2.40 -24.66 -11.02
CA GLN A 40 -3.45 -23.66 -10.96
C GLN A 40 -3.02 -22.38 -11.68
N THR A 41 -3.98 -21.71 -12.29
CA THR A 41 -3.78 -20.38 -12.91
C THR A 41 -4.80 -19.38 -12.38
N ALA A 42 -4.40 -18.14 -12.30
CA ALA A 42 -5.29 -17.02 -11.97
C ALA A 42 -4.93 -15.81 -12.83
N LEU A 43 -5.93 -15.16 -13.41
CA LEU A 43 -5.70 -13.89 -14.10
C LEU A 43 -5.46 -12.81 -13.05
N LEU A 44 -4.26 -12.28 -13.04
CA LEU A 44 -3.84 -11.26 -12.08
C LEU A 44 -4.12 -9.84 -12.59
N PHE A 45 -3.85 -9.60 -13.88
CA PHE A 45 -3.89 -8.27 -14.48
C PHE A 45 -3.95 -8.35 -16.00
N THR A 46 -4.65 -7.41 -16.62
CA THR A 46 -4.67 -7.26 -18.09
C THR A 46 -3.92 -5.99 -18.45
N PRO A 47 -2.71 -6.08 -19.04
CA PRO A 47 -1.94 -4.90 -19.42
C PRO A 47 -2.55 -4.20 -20.62
N SER A 48 -2.51 -2.86 -20.65
CA SER A 48 -3.00 -2.06 -21.76
C SER A 48 -1.90 -1.61 -22.73
N GLU A 49 -0.65 -1.52 -22.27
CA GLU A 49 0.50 -1.10 -23.08
C GLU A 49 1.42 -2.27 -23.49
N ASN A 50 1.15 -3.48 -23.03
CA ASN A 50 1.96 -4.68 -23.27
C ASN A 50 3.45 -4.50 -22.88
N LYS A 51 3.69 -3.78 -21.79
CA LYS A 51 5.04 -3.52 -21.28
C LYS A 51 5.27 -4.24 -19.95
N VAL A 52 6.41 -4.88 -19.86
CA VAL A 52 6.94 -5.46 -18.63
C VAL A 52 8.32 -4.87 -18.39
N MET A 53 8.50 -4.16 -17.30
CA MET A 53 9.75 -3.48 -16.97
C MET A 53 10.33 -4.01 -15.66
N SER A 54 11.64 -4.15 -15.63
CA SER A 54 12.39 -4.36 -14.40
C SER A 54 12.68 -3.02 -13.75
N LEU A 55 12.38 -2.91 -12.46
CA LEU A 55 12.64 -1.73 -11.64
C LEU A 55 13.55 -2.13 -10.49
N GLN A 56 14.70 -1.47 -10.36
CA GLN A 56 15.57 -1.60 -9.21
C GLN A 56 15.54 -0.32 -8.40
N ILE A 57 15.39 -0.47 -7.09
CA ILE A 57 15.52 0.63 -6.13
C ILE A 57 16.52 0.20 -5.07
N ASN A 58 17.58 0.97 -4.89
CA ASN A 58 18.59 0.69 -3.88
C ASN A 58 18.06 0.98 -2.48
N LYS A 59 18.67 0.35 -1.49
CA LYS A 59 18.32 0.54 -0.07
C LYS A 59 18.22 2.01 0.29
N ASP A 60 17.17 2.35 1.04
CA ASP A 60 16.86 3.69 1.55
C ASP A 60 16.63 4.75 0.45
N LYS A 61 16.39 4.30 -0.79
CA LYS A 61 16.02 5.17 -1.90
C LYS A 61 14.53 5.05 -2.23
N GLN A 62 14.04 6.02 -2.97
CA GLN A 62 12.64 6.13 -3.34
C GLN A 62 12.49 6.35 -4.85
N LEU A 63 11.57 5.63 -5.46
CA LEU A 63 10.98 6.05 -6.72
C LEU A 63 10.02 7.20 -6.39
N SER A 64 10.40 8.41 -6.81
CA SER A 64 9.71 9.65 -6.45
C SER A 64 8.27 9.66 -6.95
N GLU A 65 7.46 10.48 -6.31
CA GLU A 65 6.06 10.71 -6.65
C GLU A 65 5.87 11.00 -8.14
N HIS A 66 5.02 10.23 -8.78
CA HIS A 66 4.66 10.34 -10.20
C HIS A 66 3.28 9.71 -10.44
N ILE A 67 2.74 9.90 -11.63
CA ILE A 67 1.51 9.26 -12.09
C ILE A 67 1.79 8.33 -13.26
N THR A 68 0.95 7.31 -13.44
CA THR A 68 0.80 6.56 -14.69
C THR A 68 -0.55 6.91 -15.32
N LYS A 69 -0.62 6.95 -16.65
CA LYS A 69 -1.88 7.24 -17.36
C LYS A 69 -2.76 6.00 -17.52
N VAL A 70 -2.20 4.83 -17.34
CA VAL A 70 -2.85 3.53 -17.48
C VAL A 70 -2.73 2.75 -16.19
N PRO A 71 -3.61 1.79 -15.93
CA PRO A 71 -3.44 0.88 -14.80
C PRO A 71 -2.11 0.14 -14.88
N ALA A 72 -1.49 -0.10 -13.74
CA ALA A 72 -0.23 -0.84 -13.66
C ALA A 72 -0.27 -1.88 -12.53
N LEU A 73 0.58 -2.89 -12.65
CA LEU A 73 0.80 -3.89 -11.62
C LEU A 73 2.27 -3.85 -11.20
N LEU A 74 2.52 -3.67 -9.92
CA LEU A 74 3.86 -3.71 -9.34
C LEU A 74 3.99 -4.99 -8.50
N ILE A 75 5.02 -5.79 -8.80
CA ILE A 75 5.30 -7.05 -8.11
C ILE A 75 6.69 -6.96 -7.50
N CYS A 76 6.82 -7.20 -6.20
CA CYS A 76 8.12 -7.33 -5.54
C CYS A 76 8.72 -8.70 -5.83
N VAL A 77 9.92 -8.73 -6.40
CA VAL A 77 10.64 -9.97 -6.72
C VAL A 77 11.68 -10.29 -5.66
N THR A 78 12.49 -9.28 -5.28
CA THR A 78 13.50 -9.41 -4.22
C THR A 78 13.54 -8.15 -3.38
N GLY A 79 14.02 -8.26 -2.15
CA GLY A 79 14.15 -7.15 -1.22
C GLY A 79 12.89 -6.87 -0.43
N SER A 80 12.72 -5.64 0.00
CA SER A 80 11.54 -5.16 0.73
C SER A 80 11.36 -3.66 0.57
N GLY A 81 10.12 -3.22 0.62
CA GLY A 81 9.78 -1.81 0.50
C GLY A 81 8.33 -1.52 0.83
N SER A 82 7.85 -0.37 0.42
CA SER A 82 6.44 0.01 0.52
C SER A 82 5.98 0.81 -0.69
N TYR A 83 4.75 0.60 -1.08
CA TYR A 83 4.01 1.44 -2.01
C TYR A 83 3.17 2.44 -1.22
N GLY A 84 3.17 3.69 -1.65
CA GLY A 84 2.30 4.73 -1.11
C GLY A 84 1.63 5.53 -2.21
N ASP A 85 0.44 6.05 -1.97
CA ASP A 85 -0.25 6.93 -2.90
C ASP A 85 -1.03 8.06 -2.20
N GLU A 86 -1.47 9.05 -2.98
CA GLU A 86 -2.18 10.22 -2.48
C GLU A 86 -3.56 9.91 -1.90
N SER A 87 -4.12 8.72 -2.14
CA SER A 87 -5.36 8.26 -1.49
C SER A 87 -5.15 7.80 -0.05
N GLY A 88 -3.89 7.75 0.42
CA GLY A 88 -3.51 7.32 1.75
C GLY A 88 -3.20 5.83 1.85
N ARG A 89 -3.16 5.08 0.75
CA ARG A 89 -2.72 3.68 0.78
C ARG A 89 -1.22 3.63 1.06
N LYS A 90 -0.85 2.78 2.01
CA LYS A 90 0.53 2.40 2.27
C LYS A 90 0.59 0.87 2.41
N ILE A 91 1.27 0.21 1.50
CA ILE A 91 1.29 -1.23 1.38
C ILE A 91 2.73 -1.73 1.47
N SER A 92 3.03 -2.57 2.46
CA SER A 92 4.32 -3.24 2.56
C SER A 92 4.48 -4.26 1.43
N LEU A 93 5.66 -4.29 0.84
CA LEU A 93 6.01 -5.18 -0.27
C LEU A 93 7.21 -6.04 0.11
N LYS A 94 6.98 -7.34 0.15
CA LYS A 94 8.00 -8.41 0.29
C LYS A 94 7.96 -9.29 -0.96
N PRO A 95 8.95 -10.17 -1.19
CA PRO A 95 8.95 -11.03 -2.36
C PRO A 95 7.62 -11.78 -2.56
N GLY A 96 7.05 -11.67 -3.77
CA GLY A 96 5.74 -12.21 -4.12
C GLY A 96 4.55 -11.29 -3.80
N ASP A 97 4.74 -10.20 -3.07
CA ASP A 97 3.70 -9.19 -2.85
C ASP A 97 3.53 -8.31 -4.09
N TYR A 98 2.31 -7.90 -4.34
CA TYR A 98 1.97 -7.06 -5.48
C TYR A 98 0.93 -6.01 -5.12
N VAL A 99 0.89 -4.96 -5.91
CA VAL A 99 -0.11 -3.89 -5.80
C VAL A 99 -0.59 -3.47 -7.19
N LYS A 100 -1.89 -3.25 -7.32
CA LYS A 100 -2.48 -2.63 -8.52
C LYS A 100 -2.43 -1.13 -8.36
N ILE A 101 -1.81 -0.45 -9.30
CA ILE A 101 -1.66 1.00 -9.34
C ILE A 101 -2.75 1.56 -10.22
N GLU A 102 -3.61 2.40 -9.65
CA GLU A 102 -4.67 3.07 -10.38
C GLU A 102 -4.10 4.16 -11.31
N PRO A 103 -4.73 4.41 -12.47
CA PRO A 103 -4.29 5.49 -13.35
C PRO A 103 -4.52 6.86 -12.71
N ASN A 104 -3.66 7.82 -13.08
CA ASN A 104 -3.78 9.23 -12.70
C ASN A 104 -3.72 9.52 -11.19
N ILE A 105 -3.24 8.58 -10.39
CA ILE A 105 -3.00 8.77 -8.97
C ILE A 105 -1.50 8.95 -8.69
N LYS A 106 -1.16 9.96 -7.91
CA LYS A 106 0.23 10.16 -7.47
C LYS A 106 0.64 9.05 -6.53
N HIS A 107 1.75 8.39 -6.84
CA HIS A 107 2.27 7.29 -6.05
C HIS A 107 3.79 7.27 -6.04
N TRP A 108 4.36 6.55 -5.08
CA TRP A 108 5.80 6.40 -4.86
C TRP A 108 6.10 5.03 -4.30
N VAL A 109 7.36 4.61 -4.40
CA VAL A 109 7.83 3.34 -3.85
C VAL A 109 9.10 3.58 -3.06
N ASP A 110 9.11 3.18 -1.80
CA ASP A 110 10.27 3.21 -0.93
C ASP A 110 10.91 1.83 -0.85
N ALA A 111 12.25 1.76 -0.90
CA ALA A 111 12.98 0.53 -0.68
C ALA A 111 13.66 0.56 0.69
N TYR A 112 13.46 -0.50 1.49
CA TYR A 112 14.13 -0.68 2.78
C TYR A 112 15.41 -1.51 2.66
N GLU A 113 15.51 -2.26 1.58
CA GLU A 113 16.67 -3.05 1.15
C GLU A 113 16.88 -2.84 -0.34
N ASN A 114 18.00 -3.27 -0.90
CA ASN A 114 18.14 -3.33 -2.36
C ASN A 114 17.05 -4.24 -2.92
N SER A 115 16.18 -3.68 -3.73
CA SER A 115 14.94 -4.31 -4.15
C SER A 115 14.79 -4.32 -5.66
N ASN A 116 14.23 -5.41 -6.18
CA ASN A 116 13.86 -5.53 -7.58
C ASN A 116 12.35 -5.78 -7.68
N PHE A 117 11.74 -5.06 -8.59
CA PHE A 117 10.31 -5.16 -8.88
C PHE A 117 10.10 -5.42 -10.37
N LEU A 118 8.97 -6.03 -10.70
CA LEU A 118 8.42 -6.04 -12.05
C LEU A 118 7.26 -5.06 -12.11
N LEU A 119 7.26 -4.23 -13.13
CA LEU A 119 6.17 -3.32 -13.43
C LEU A 119 5.53 -3.73 -14.75
N VAL A 120 4.24 -4.03 -14.72
CA VAL A 120 3.43 -4.46 -15.87
C VAL A 120 2.37 -3.40 -16.15
N LYS A 121 2.27 -2.95 -17.39
CA LYS A 121 1.27 -1.97 -17.80
C LYS A 121 0.87 -2.03 -19.27
#